data_6331b07de0777cdddf355e6b083cf580
#
_entry.id   6331b07de0777cdddf355e6b083cf580
#
_cell.length_a   1.000
_cell.length_b   1.000
_cell.length_c   1.000
_cell.angle_alpha   90.00
_cell.angle_beta   90.00
_cell.angle_gamma   90.00
#
_symmetry.space_group_name_H-M   'P 1'
#
loop_
_entity.id
_entity.type
_entity.pdbx_description
1 polymer ?
#
loop_
_entity_poly.entity_id
_entity_poly.type
_entity_poly.pdbx_seq_one_letter_code
_entity_poly.pdbx_strand_id
1 'polypeptide(L)'
;LTVSADGVRIAGSTPAGVFYGVQTLRKSIPATGGKKDVELAAVKISDYPRFSYRGMMLDVSRHFQPVDSVKNYIDLLALHNVNRLHMHLTDDQGWRIEIKKYPKLTSIGGYRKEGDGSIYGGFYTQEEIKDIVDYATKRYMTVIPEVDLPGHMMAAIAAYPELSCKGEQWTPRMVWGIEDIVMCPGKELMFHFLDDIFKEMVPLFPGKYFHIGGDECPKTSWKTCPTCQKRIVDEHLQGDGKHSAEERLQSYVIKRVEKMLEKYGKKIIGWDEILEGGLSENATVMSWRGIDGGIEAAKQGHDVIMTPGSGGLYLDHYQGDSKIEPITIPSSPVYLAKTYSFDPVPDVIRKAGLDKHILGVQCNNWSEYMYSNAKMEYMMYPRALALSEVAWSPLSRKNFTDFCNTRIICTAYDDHIYIRKGTCCFNNFGKGNFTELRAVYSFILIRNAFGYYLQFREIFHNLFSM
;
A
#
# COMPACT_ATOMS: atom_id res chain seq x y z
N LEU A 1 -5.44 -24.13 14.78
CA LEU A 1 -5.79 -23.76 16.12
C LEU A 1 -6.80 -24.73 16.69
N THR A 2 -6.54 -25.26 17.86
CA THR A 2 -7.49 -26.11 18.61
C THR A 2 -7.64 -25.52 20.01
N VAL A 3 -8.88 -25.34 20.46
CA VAL A 3 -9.24 -24.97 21.82
C VAL A 3 -10.05 -26.13 22.41
N SER A 4 -9.65 -26.67 23.55
CA SER A 4 -10.32 -27.76 24.25
C SER A 4 -10.21 -27.57 25.76
N ALA A 5 -10.80 -28.49 26.55
CA ALA A 5 -10.64 -28.48 27.99
C ALA A 5 -9.17 -28.63 28.43
N ASP A 6 -8.33 -29.27 27.61
CA ASP A 6 -6.90 -29.47 27.92
C ASP A 6 -6.03 -28.24 27.59
N GLY A 7 -6.62 -27.19 26.98
CA GLY A 7 -5.92 -25.96 26.68
C GLY A 7 -6.00 -25.54 25.21
N VAL A 8 -5.10 -24.64 24.82
CA VAL A 8 -5.00 -24.07 23.48
C VAL A 8 -3.76 -24.59 22.77
N ARG A 9 -3.92 -25.13 21.56
CA ARG A 9 -2.84 -25.61 20.70
C ARG A 9 -2.87 -24.90 19.36
N ILE A 10 -1.76 -24.30 18.96
CA ILE A 10 -1.56 -23.72 17.63
C ILE A 10 -0.45 -24.50 16.93
N ALA A 11 -0.71 -24.97 15.71
CA ALA A 11 0.27 -25.64 14.87
C ALA A 11 0.23 -25.02 13.46
N GLY A 12 1.38 -24.86 12.85
CA GLY A 12 1.54 -24.37 11.49
C GLY A 12 2.70 -25.08 10.80
N SER A 13 2.67 -25.18 9.47
CA SER A 13 3.78 -25.74 8.67
C SER A 13 4.99 -24.81 8.63
N THR A 14 4.82 -23.55 9.00
CA THR A 14 5.87 -22.53 9.08
C THR A 14 5.67 -21.65 10.31
N PRO A 15 6.72 -20.95 10.79
CA PRO A 15 6.58 -19.96 11.85
C PRO A 15 5.53 -18.89 11.54
N ALA A 16 5.43 -18.44 10.28
CA ALA A 16 4.38 -17.50 9.86
C ALA A 16 2.97 -18.10 10.04
N GLY A 17 2.78 -19.39 9.75
CA GLY A 17 1.51 -20.08 9.98
C GLY A 17 1.13 -20.11 11.46
N VAL A 18 2.09 -20.31 12.36
CA VAL A 18 1.87 -20.23 13.82
C VAL A 18 1.49 -18.80 14.22
N PHE A 19 2.21 -17.79 13.70
CA PHE A 19 1.90 -16.38 13.95
C PHE A 19 0.44 -16.04 13.54
N TYR A 20 -0.01 -16.47 12.36
CA TYR A 20 -1.40 -16.25 11.93
C TYR A 20 -2.41 -17.00 12.80
N GLY A 21 -2.05 -18.17 13.31
CA GLY A 21 -2.87 -18.88 14.29
C GLY A 21 -3.00 -18.10 15.61
N VAL A 22 -1.93 -17.44 16.06
CA VAL A 22 -1.96 -16.52 17.21
C VAL A 22 -2.87 -15.32 16.93
N GLN A 23 -2.81 -14.73 15.72
CA GLN A 23 -3.72 -13.62 15.38
C GLN A 23 -5.20 -14.09 15.36
N THR A 24 -5.45 -15.32 14.93
CA THR A 24 -6.80 -15.92 14.99
C THR A 24 -7.26 -16.09 16.44
N LEU A 25 -6.42 -16.59 17.33
CA LEU A 25 -6.72 -16.70 18.74
C LEU A 25 -6.99 -15.32 19.37
N ARG A 26 -6.13 -14.32 19.12
CA ARG A 26 -6.31 -12.93 19.59
C ARG A 26 -7.68 -12.38 19.21
N LYS A 27 -8.08 -12.53 17.96
CA LYS A 27 -9.40 -12.08 17.45
C LYS A 27 -10.58 -12.89 18.01
N SER A 28 -10.34 -14.07 18.56
CA SER A 28 -11.37 -14.91 19.20
C SER A 28 -11.60 -14.59 20.66
N ILE A 29 -10.72 -13.78 21.27
CA ILE A 29 -10.86 -13.36 22.66
C ILE A 29 -11.97 -12.31 22.74
N PRO A 30 -13.05 -12.57 23.50
CA PRO A 30 -14.11 -11.58 23.65
C PRO A 30 -13.61 -10.31 24.34
N ALA A 31 -14.13 -9.16 23.95
CA ALA A 31 -13.88 -7.92 24.67
C ALA A 31 -14.51 -7.99 26.08
N THR A 32 -13.68 -8.16 27.09
CA THR A 32 -14.15 -8.49 28.44
C THR A 32 -14.46 -7.27 29.31
N GLY A 33 -14.25 -6.06 28.81
CA GLY A 33 -14.45 -4.85 29.59
C GLY A 33 -13.60 -4.76 30.87
N GLY A 34 -12.41 -5.38 30.87
CA GLY A 34 -11.49 -5.40 32.03
C GLY A 34 -11.58 -6.66 32.91
N LYS A 35 -12.35 -7.67 32.54
CA LYS A 35 -12.31 -8.98 33.20
C LYS A 35 -10.97 -9.67 32.95
N LYS A 36 -10.41 -10.31 34.01
CA LYS A 36 -9.14 -11.03 33.89
C LYS A 36 -9.29 -12.42 33.27
N ASP A 37 -10.46 -13.04 33.39
CA ASP A 37 -10.73 -14.38 32.91
C ASP A 37 -11.56 -14.32 31.62
N VAL A 38 -11.16 -15.13 30.64
CA VAL A 38 -11.78 -15.24 29.34
C VAL A 38 -12.22 -16.67 29.09
N GLU A 39 -13.47 -16.87 28.75
CA GLU A 39 -13.98 -18.16 28.28
C GLU A 39 -13.88 -18.25 26.75
N LEU A 40 -13.24 -19.29 26.26
CA LEU A 40 -13.13 -19.60 24.83
C LEU A 40 -13.96 -20.85 24.54
N ALA A 41 -14.80 -20.78 23.51
CA ALA A 41 -15.52 -21.98 23.05
C ALA A 41 -14.55 -23.04 22.52
N ALA A 42 -14.81 -24.30 22.83
CA ALA A 42 -14.05 -25.41 22.27
C ALA A 42 -14.24 -25.44 20.74
N VAL A 43 -13.13 -25.38 19.99
CA VAL A 43 -13.15 -25.29 18.54
C VAL A 43 -11.88 -25.86 17.92
N LYS A 44 -12.02 -26.42 16.71
CA LYS A 44 -10.89 -26.80 15.86
C LYS A 44 -10.98 -26.04 14.53
N ILE A 45 -9.96 -25.21 14.28
CA ILE A 45 -9.84 -24.39 13.07
C ILE A 45 -8.66 -24.90 12.25
N SER A 46 -8.92 -25.25 10.97
CA SER A 46 -7.91 -25.52 9.96
C SER A 46 -8.09 -24.50 8.85
N ASP A 47 -7.05 -23.69 8.62
CA ASP A 47 -7.16 -22.51 7.77
C ASP A 47 -5.85 -22.19 7.05
N TYR A 48 -5.94 -21.53 5.89
CA TYR A 48 -4.80 -21.07 5.09
C TYR A 48 -5.23 -19.92 4.19
N PRO A 49 -4.30 -19.01 3.82
CA PRO A 49 -4.63 -17.88 2.96
C PRO A 49 -4.91 -18.30 1.51
N ARG A 50 -5.86 -17.62 0.87
CA ARG A 50 -6.15 -17.76 -0.56
C ARG A 50 -4.98 -17.27 -1.42
N PHE A 51 -4.36 -16.15 -1.04
CA PHE A 51 -3.26 -15.52 -1.77
C PHE A 51 -1.97 -15.42 -0.96
N SER A 52 -0.85 -15.59 -1.64
CA SER A 52 0.49 -15.40 -1.06
C SER A 52 0.85 -13.94 -0.84
N TYR A 53 0.33 -13.03 -1.67
CA TYR A 53 0.48 -11.58 -1.56
C TYR A 53 -0.80 -10.96 -0.99
N ARG A 54 -0.73 -10.35 0.17
CA ARG A 54 -1.82 -9.65 0.85
C ARG A 54 -1.27 -8.30 1.30
N GLY A 55 -1.49 -7.29 0.45
CA GLY A 55 -0.76 -6.02 0.52
C GLY A 55 -1.59 -4.86 1.05
N MET A 56 -0.88 -3.92 1.66
CA MET A 56 -1.37 -2.58 1.93
C MET A 56 -0.26 -1.58 1.59
N MET A 57 -0.58 -0.56 0.81
CA MET A 57 0.34 0.54 0.54
C MET A 57 0.13 1.66 1.55
N LEU A 58 1.22 2.31 1.92
CA LEU A 58 1.27 3.53 2.71
C LEU A 58 2.05 4.59 1.95
N ASP A 59 1.38 5.65 1.54
CA ASP A 59 1.99 6.85 0.99
C ASP A 59 2.53 7.71 2.15
N VAL A 60 3.85 7.80 2.22
CA VAL A 60 4.57 8.68 3.17
C VAL A 60 5.14 9.90 2.48
N SER A 61 4.98 9.99 1.15
CA SER A 61 5.51 11.09 0.34
C SER A 61 4.62 12.32 0.41
N ARG A 62 3.32 12.20 0.16
CA ARG A 62 2.39 13.34 0.23
C ARG A 62 2.25 13.84 1.66
N HIS A 63 2.05 12.92 2.63
CA HIS A 63 2.12 13.26 4.05
C HIS A 63 3.04 12.30 4.80
N PHE A 64 4.12 12.88 5.36
CA PHE A 64 5.14 12.13 6.11
C PHE A 64 4.54 11.52 7.39
N GLN A 65 4.83 10.24 7.62
CA GLN A 65 4.42 9.51 8.81
C GLN A 65 5.64 9.16 9.68
N PRO A 66 5.71 9.61 10.94
CA PRO A 66 6.81 9.24 11.84
C PRO A 66 6.95 7.73 12.04
N VAL A 67 8.14 7.26 12.42
CA VAL A 67 8.46 5.83 12.61
C VAL A 67 7.43 5.10 13.48
N ASP A 68 7.04 5.70 14.62
CA ASP A 68 6.05 5.11 15.53
C ASP A 68 4.69 4.93 14.85
N SER A 69 4.31 5.87 13.97
CA SER A 69 3.09 5.77 13.18
C SER A 69 3.13 4.62 12.19
N VAL A 70 4.25 4.45 11.51
CA VAL A 70 4.47 3.32 10.59
C VAL A 70 4.45 2.00 11.34
N LYS A 71 5.04 1.94 12.53
CA LYS A 71 5.00 0.73 13.39
C LYS A 71 3.59 0.40 13.86
N ASN A 72 2.81 1.42 14.25
CA ASN A 72 1.39 1.23 14.58
C ASN A 72 0.61 0.68 13.37
N TYR A 73 0.86 1.24 12.19
CA TYR A 73 0.27 0.76 10.94
C TYR A 73 0.62 -0.72 10.69
N ILE A 74 1.87 -1.12 10.89
CA ILE A 74 2.32 -2.52 10.80
C ILE A 74 1.58 -3.42 11.79
N ASP A 75 1.39 -2.99 13.04
CA ASP A 75 0.67 -3.76 14.06
C ASP A 75 -0.78 -4.02 13.67
N LEU A 76 -1.47 -2.98 13.21
CA LEU A 76 -2.84 -3.06 12.72
C LEU A 76 -2.96 -4.03 11.53
N LEU A 77 -2.05 -3.94 10.56
CA LEU A 77 -2.02 -4.83 9.41
C LEU A 77 -1.73 -6.28 9.77
N ALA A 78 -0.76 -6.50 10.67
CA ALA A 78 -0.37 -7.83 11.12
C ALA A 78 -1.50 -8.55 11.86
N LEU A 79 -2.30 -7.82 12.65
CA LEU A 79 -3.49 -8.35 13.31
C LEU A 79 -4.47 -8.96 12.29
N HIS A 80 -4.55 -8.38 11.10
CA HIS A 80 -5.44 -8.80 10.02
C HIS A 80 -4.76 -9.65 8.93
N ASN A 81 -3.59 -10.26 9.25
CA ASN A 81 -2.89 -11.22 8.39
C ASN A 81 -2.41 -10.62 7.05
N VAL A 82 -2.28 -9.32 6.94
CA VAL A 82 -1.58 -8.65 5.83
C VAL A 82 -0.09 -8.97 5.96
N ASN A 83 0.58 -9.28 4.86
CA ASN A 83 1.99 -9.71 4.88
C ASN A 83 2.91 -8.93 3.94
N ARG A 84 2.39 -7.88 3.31
CA ARG A 84 3.15 -6.95 2.47
C ARG A 84 2.80 -5.53 2.85
N LEU A 85 3.81 -4.76 3.25
CA LEU A 85 3.72 -3.31 3.39
C LEU A 85 4.45 -2.69 2.20
N HIS A 86 3.72 -2.06 1.31
CA HIS A 86 4.27 -1.27 0.23
C HIS A 86 4.44 0.16 0.73
N MET A 87 5.67 0.66 0.78
CA MET A 87 5.98 2.04 1.19
C MET A 87 6.27 2.89 -0.04
N HIS A 88 5.38 3.83 -0.34
CA HIS A 88 5.55 4.83 -1.38
C HIS A 88 6.41 5.98 -0.81
N LEU A 89 7.74 5.86 -1.04
CA LEU A 89 8.75 6.68 -0.37
C LEU A 89 9.08 7.97 -1.09
N THR A 90 8.73 8.10 -2.37
CA THR A 90 9.10 9.24 -3.20
C THR A 90 7.96 9.64 -4.13
N ASP A 91 7.73 10.94 -4.25
CA ASP A 91 6.79 11.55 -5.18
C ASP A 91 7.14 13.02 -5.38
N ASP A 92 6.35 13.76 -6.16
CA ASP A 92 6.52 15.19 -6.45
C ASP A 92 6.56 16.07 -5.18
N GLN A 93 5.85 15.65 -4.12
CA GLN A 93 5.69 16.40 -2.88
C GLN A 93 6.76 16.09 -1.85
N GLY A 94 7.51 15.01 -2.00
CA GLY A 94 8.53 14.68 -1.02
C GLY A 94 9.35 13.43 -1.32
N TRP A 95 10.63 13.51 -1.00
CA TRP A 95 11.57 12.40 -0.96
C TRP A 95 11.80 11.98 0.49
N ARG A 96 11.46 10.75 0.87
CA ARG A 96 11.35 10.34 2.28
C ARG A 96 12.43 9.37 2.78
N ILE A 97 13.43 9.04 1.99
CA ILE A 97 14.50 8.12 2.40
C ILE A 97 15.87 8.74 2.24
N GLU A 98 16.73 8.60 3.28
CA GLU A 98 18.11 9.07 3.23
C GLU A 98 18.93 8.30 2.19
N ILE A 99 19.58 9.03 1.29
CA ILE A 99 20.61 8.54 0.38
C ILE A 99 21.88 9.33 0.68
N LYS A 100 22.87 8.67 1.28
CA LYS A 100 24.08 9.32 1.78
C LYS A 100 24.88 10.00 0.68
N LYS A 101 24.90 9.39 -0.52
CA LYS A 101 25.54 9.96 -1.71
C LYS A 101 24.85 11.22 -2.22
N TYR A 102 23.56 11.34 -1.99
CA TYR A 102 22.72 12.45 -2.49
C TYR A 102 21.98 13.19 -1.36
N PRO A 103 22.70 13.89 -0.46
CA PRO A 103 22.11 14.46 0.76
C PRO A 103 21.03 15.53 0.49
N LYS A 104 21.05 16.18 -0.68
CA LYS A 104 20.01 17.15 -1.06
C LYS A 104 18.65 16.50 -1.27
N LEU A 105 18.57 15.20 -1.53
CA LEU A 105 17.28 14.49 -1.64
C LEU A 105 16.44 14.65 -0.37
N THR A 106 17.07 14.60 0.80
CA THR A 106 16.37 14.78 2.06
C THR A 106 16.37 16.22 2.54
N SER A 107 17.50 16.97 2.37
CA SER A 107 17.58 18.35 2.87
C SER A 107 16.80 19.37 2.03
N ILE A 108 16.53 19.08 0.76
CA ILE A 108 15.70 19.88 -0.15
C ILE A 108 14.42 19.09 -0.52
N GLY A 109 14.57 17.93 -1.13
CA GLY A 109 13.45 17.11 -1.59
C GLY A 109 12.57 16.58 -0.46
N GLY A 110 13.07 16.47 0.77
CA GLY A 110 12.31 16.05 1.95
C GLY A 110 11.34 17.11 2.50
N TYR A 111 11.41 18.34 2.01
CA TYR A 111 10.64 19.47 2.55
C TYR A 111 10.02 20.31 1.45
N ARG A 112 8.80 20.77 1.67
CA ARG A 112 8.08 21.68 0.79
C ARG A 112 7.54 22.88 1.56
N LYS A 113 7.32 23.99 0.87
CA LYS A 113 6.67 25.18 1.41
C LYS A 113 5.16 25.04 1.17
N GLU A 114 4.37 25.15 2.23
CA GLU A 114 2.91 25.13 2.16
C GLU A 114 2.33 26.49 1.76
N GLY A 115 1.03 26.52 1.42
CA GLY A 115 0.35 27.75 0.99
C GLY A 115 0.29 28.86 2.03
N ASP A 116 0.40 28.56 3.32
CA ASP A 116 0.50 29.53 4.42
C ASP A 116 1.94 29.99 4.69
N GLY A 117 2.89 29.48 3.92
CA GLY A 117 4.31 29.80 4.04
C GLY A 117 5.09 28.93 5.04
N SER A 118 4.43 28.04 5.77
CA SER A 118 5.09 27.06 6.64
C SER A 118 5.91 26.06 5.84
N ILE A 119 6.86 25.41 6.50
CA ILE A 119 7.64 24.31 5.91
C ILE A 119 7.11 23.00 6.46
N TYR A 120 6.72 22.13 5.54
CA TYR A 120 6.25 20.76 5.84
C TYR A 120 7.22 19.73 5.27
N GLY A 121 7.47 18.65 6.00
CA GLY A 121 8.26 17.54 5.50
C GLY A 121 8.79 16.63 6.60
N GLY A 122 9.75 15.83 6.21
CA GLY A 122 10.43 14.83 7.02
C GLY A 122 11.00 13.74 6.12
N PHE A 123 11.85 12.90 6.68
CA PHE A 123 12.43 11.75 5.99
C PHE A 123 12.85 10.71 7.03
N TYR A 124 13.11 9.51 6.56
CA TYR A 124 13.68 8.42 7.36
C TYR A 124 15.18 8.33 7.09
N THR A 125 15.96 8.24 8.15
CA THR A 125 17.36 7.78 8.07
C THR A 125 17.41 6.32 7.65
N GLN A 126 18.55 5.85 7.16
CA GLN A 126 18.72 4.42 6.83
C GLN A 126 18.57 3.52 8.07
N GLU A 127 18.93 4.00 9.24
CA GLU A 127 18.75 3.31 10.52
C GLU A 127 17.27 3.20 10.90
N GLU A 128 16.47 4.25 10.71
CA GLU A 128 15.02 4.22 10.93
C GLU A 128 14.32 3.27 9.94
N ILE A 129 14.75 3.23 8.68
CA ILE A 129 14.24 2.25 7.72
C ILE A 129 14.55 0.82 8.16
N LYS A 130 15.77 0.53 8.62
CA LYS A 130 16.12 -0.79 9.16
C LYS A 130 15.24 -1.17 10.33
N ASP A 131 15.00 -0.23 11.25
CA ASP A 131 14.12 -0.46 12.41
C ASP A 131 12.67 -0.75 11.98
N ILE A 132 12.12 -0.04 10.99
CA ILE A 132 10.80 -0.33 10.41
C ILE A 132 10.78 -1.73 9.76
N VAL A 133 11.79 -2.07 8.98
CA VAL A 133 11.88 -3.36 8.26
C VAL A 133 12.03 -4.52 9.24
N ASP A 134 12.85 -4.38 10.27
CA ASP A 134 13.02 -5.38 11.32
C ASP A 134 11.73 -5.57 12.13
N TYR A 135 11.03 -4.47 12.43
CA TYR A 135 9.75 -4.49 13.13
C TYR A 135 8.67 -5.24 12.33
N ALA A 136 8.60 -5.00 11.02
CA ALA A 136 7.70 -5.69 10.11
C ALA A 136 8.07 -7.19 9.98
N THR A 137 9.37 -7.49 9.85
CA THR A 137 9.88 -8.85 9.68
C THR A 137 9.54 -9.74 10.89
N LYS A 138 9.62 -9.21 12.12
CA LYS A 138 9.18 -9.90 13.34
C LYS A 138 7.68 -10.25 13.33
N ARG A 139 6.90 -9.65 12.45
CA ARG A 139 5.46 -9.91 12.23
C ARG A 139 5.18 -10.66 10.93
N TYR A 140 6.22 -11.25 10.33
CA TYR A 140 6.15 -11.97 9.05
C TYR A 140 5.58 -11.10 7.92
N MET A 141 5.84 -9.79 7.98
CA MET A 141 5.50 -8.82 6.97
C MET A 141 6.75 -8.36 6.23
N THR A 142 6.72 -8.38 4.90
CA THR A 142 7.79 -7.87 4.06
C THR A 142 7.48 -6.44 3.65
N VAL A 143 8.43 -5.54 3.87
CA VAL A 143 8.37 -4.17 3.35
C VAL A 143 8.86 -4.16 1.91
N ILE A 144 8.07 -3.56 1.02
CA ILE A 144 8.40 -3.35 -0.40
C ILE A 144 8.60 -1.84 -0.57
N PRO A 145 9.83 -1.37 -0.82
CA PRO A 145 10.06 0.05 -1.08
C PRO A 145 9.61 0.42 -2.49
N GLU A 146 9.10 1.64 -2.64
CA GLU A 146 8.88 2.26 -3.94
C GLU A 146 9.74 3.50 -4.09
N VAL A 147 10.42 3.59 -5.24
CA VAL A 147 10.93 4.82 -5.82
C VAL A 147 10.22 5.00 -7.14
N ASP A 148 9.29 5.92 -7.19
CA ASP A 148 8.51 6.17 -8.39
C ASP A 148 9.36 6.88 -9.45
N LEU A 149 9.31 6.37 -10.68
CA LEU A 149 10.09 6.87 -11.81
C LEU A 149 9.43 6.49 -13.15
N PRO A 150 9.69 7.22 -14.24
CA PRO A 150 10.43 8.48 -14.35
C PRO A 150 9.57 9.72 -14.14
N GLY A 151 8.25 9.56 -13.96
CA GLY A 151 7.31 10.55 -13.43
C GLY A 151 7.43 10.68 -11.92
N HIS A 152 6.62 11.56 -11.29
CA HIS A 152 6.54 11.75 -9.85
C HIS A 152 7.90 11.97 -9.13
N MET A 153 8.83 12.63 -9.84
CA MET A 153 10.21 12.83 -9.37
C MET A 153 10.57 14.29 -9.11
N MET A 154 9.57 15.17 -9.00
CA MET A 154 9.82 16.60 -8.84
C MET A 154 10.58 16.93 -7.56
N ALA A 155 10.37 16.21 -6.45
CA ALA A 155 11.15 16.39 -5.24
C ALA A 155 12.65 16.09 -5.44
N ALA A 156 12.97 15.04 -6.21
CA ALA A 156 14.35 14.70 -6.58
C ALA A 156 14.93 15.72 -7.56
N ILE A 157 14.15 16.15 -8.54
CA ILE A 157 14.55 17.17 -9.53
C ILE A 157 14.76 18.54 -8.86
N ALA A 158 13.99 18.89 -7.84
CA ALA A 158 14.21 20.09 -7.04
C ALA A 158 15.58 20.06 -6.32
N ALA A 159 16.00 18.87 -5.88
CA ALA A 159 17.30 18.66 -5.25
C ALA A 159 18.46 18.62 -6.26
N TYR A 160 18.22 18.06 -7.45
CA TYR A 160 19.19 17.84 -8.53
C TYR A 160 18.55 18.16 -9.89
N PRO A 161 18.48 19.46 -10.27
CA PRO A 161 17.77 19.94 -11.46
C PRO A 161 18.27 19.30 -12.77
N GLU A 162 19.53 18.92 -12.82
CA GLU A 162 20.17 18.27 -13.95
C GLU A 162 19.53 16.92 -14.35
N LEU A 163 18.71 16.33 -13.47
CA LEU A 163 17.95 15.10 -13.75
C LEU A 163 16.84 15.33 -14.75
N SER A 164 16.31 16.57 -14.85
CA SER A 164 15.27 16.91 -15.81
C SER A 164 15.83 17.23 -17.21
N CYS A 165 14.94 17.32 -18.21
CA CYS A 165 15.34 17.65 -19.58
C CYS A 165 15.99 19.04 -19.69
N LYS A 166 15.45 20.04 -19.00
CA LYS A 166 15.91 21.44 -19.08
C LYS A 166 16.95 21.82 -18.05
N GLY A 167 17.01 21.13 -16.90
CA GLY A 167 17.91 21.46 -15.80
C GLY A 167 17.51 22.74 -15.05
N GLU A 168 16.26 23.17 -15.17
CA GLU A 168 15.72 24.32 -14.47
C GLU A 168 15.53 24.05 -12.98
N GLN A 169 15.69 25.10 -12.13
CA GLN A 169 15.47 24.97 -10.70
C GLN A 169 13.99 24.92 -10.37
N TRP A 170 13.60 23.91 -9.63
CA TRP A 170 12.23 23.67 -9.15
C TRP A 170 12.20 23.59 -7.62
N THR A 171 10.99 23.51 -7.07
CA THR A 171 10.74 23.21 -5.65
C THR A 171 9.85 22.00 -5.55
N PRO A 172 9.92 21.20 -4.47
CA PRO A 172 8.96 20.14 -4.24
C PRO A 172 7.54 20.67 -4.29
N ARG A 173 6.63 19.90 -4.87
CA ARG A 173 5.27 20.32 -5.17
C ARG A 173 4.42 20.39 -3.89
N MET A 174 3.50 21.36 -3.79
CA MET A 174 2.57 21.45 -2.66
C MET A 174 1.13 21.07 -3.01
N VAL A 175 0.83 20.86 -4.30
CA VAL A 175 -0.50 20.48 -4.79
C VAL A 175 -0.45 19.07 -5.37
N TRP A 176 -1.63 18.46 -5.48
CA TRP A 176 -1.79 17.11 -5.99
C TRP A 176 -1.97 17.10 -7.52
N GLY A 177 -1.70 15.97 -8.15
CA GLY A 177 -1.89 15.74 -9.58
C GLY A 177 -0.59 15.43 -10.33
N ILE A 178 -0.69 15.28 -11.64
CA ILE A 178 0.40 14.91 -12.54
C ILE A 178 1.20 16.17 -12.91
N GLU A 179 2.53 16.05 -12.99
CA GLU A 179 3.44 17.13 -13.34
C GLU A 179 4.22 16.81 -14.61
N ASP A 180 4.37 17.79 -15.51
CA ASP A 180 5.15 17.63 -16.74
C ASP A 180 6.69 17.61 -16.51
N ILE A 181 7.14 17.89 -15.30
CA ILE A 181 8.54 17.86 -14.92
C ILE A 181 8.93 16.45 -14.49
N VAL A 182 9.53 15.74 -15.42
CA VAL A 182 9.91 14.32 -15.27
C VAL A 182 11.41 14.13 -15.52
N MET A 183 11.95 12.99 -15.11
CA MET A 183 13.36 12.66 -15.38
C MET A 183 13.65 12.60 -16.88
N CYS A 184 14.92 12.86 -17.24
CA CYS A 184 15.38 12.89 -18.63
C CYS A 184 16.10 11.58 -19.03
N PRO A 185 15.43 10.63 -19.69
CA PRO A 185 16.06 9.38 -20.11
C PRO A 185 17.08 9.53 -21.24
N GLY A 186 17.18 10.71 -21.84
CA GLY A 186 18.25 11.03 -22.78
C GLY A 186 19.63 11.17 -22.13
N LYS A 187 19.69 11.41 -20.81
CA LYS A 187 20.93 11.62 -20.05
C LYS A 187 21.35 10.35 -19.31
N GLU A 188 22.60 9.89 -19.48
CA GLU A 188 23.14 8.79 -18.69
C GLU A 188 23.21 9.12 -17.18
N LEU A 189 23.32 10.39 -16.84
CA LEU A 189 23.27 10.87 -15.46
C LEU A 189 22.06 10.32 -14.68
N MET A 190 20.87 10.29 -15.31
CA MET A 190 19.67 9.71 -14.70
C MET A 190 19.88 8.25 -14.28
N PHE A 191 20.46 7.45 -15.13
CA PHE A 191 20.69 6.03 -14.86
C PHE A 191 21.77 5.79 -13.81
N HIS A 192 22.83 6.61 -13.81
CA HIS A 192 23.85 6.57 -12.75
C HIS A 192 23.26 6.97 -11.40
N PHE A 193 22.43 8.01 -11.37
CA PHE A 193 21.72 8.43 -10.18
C PHE A 193 20.83 7.33 -9.61
N LEU A 194 20.04 6.65 -10.45
CA LEU A 194 19.17 5.55 -10.03
C LEU A 194 19.97 4.33 -9.53
N ASP A 195 21.05 3.96 -10.20
CA ASP A 195 21.89 2.83 -9.77
C ASP A 195 22.52 3.11 -8.38
N ASP A 196 22.98 4.32 -8.14
CA ASP A 196 23.49 4.76 -6.84
C ASP A 196 22.42 4.68 -5.73
N ILE A 197 21.18 5.09 -6.03
CA ILE A 197 20.05 5.00 -5.10
C ILE A 197 19.76 3.53 -4.78
N PHE A 198 19.62 2.68 -5.79
CA PHE A 198 19.35 1.26 -5.60
C PHE A 198 20.46 0.57 -4.82
N LYS A 199 21.72 0.93 -5.06
CA LYS A 199 22.87 0.42 -4.32
C LYS A 199 22.78 0.69 -2.81
N GLU A 200 22.29 1.86 -2.41
CA GLU A 200 22.09 2.19 -1.00
C GLU A 200 20.79 1.61 -0.41
N MET A 201 19.73 1.57 -1.20
CA MET A 201 18.42 1.12 -0.70
C MET A 201 18.31 -0.40 -0.60
N VAL A 202 18.82 -1.15 -1.58
CA VAL A 202 18.63 -2.61 -1.64
C VAL A 202 19.04 -3.34 -0.36
N PRO A 203 20.18 -3.01 0.28
CA PRO A 203 20.57 -3.64 1.55
C PRO A 203 19.60 -3.40 2.72
N LEU A 204 18.80 -2.34 2.67
CA LEU A 204 17.84 -2.00 3.70
C LEU A 204 16.55 -2.84 3.62
N PHE A 205 16.25 -3.37 2.43
CA PHE A 205 15.00 -4.08 2.15
C PHE A 205 15.31 -5.52 1.69
N PRO A 206 15.29 -6.52 2.58
CA PRO A 206 15.68 -7.89 2.24
C PRO A 206 14.66 -8.62 1.35
N GLY A 207 13.45 -8.07 1.16
CA GLY A 207 12.41 -8.63 0.31
C GLY A 207 12.86 -8.77 -1.15
N LYS A 208 12.22 -9.70 -1.88
CA LYS A 208 12.52 -9.99 -3.29
C LYS A 208 12.14 -8.84 -4.23
N TYR A 209 11.12 -8.06 -3.88
CA TYR A 209 10.53 -7.07 -4.77
C TYR A 209 10.99 -5.65 -4.44
N PHE A 210 11.11 -4.84 -5.49
CA PHE A 210 11.31 -3.40 -5.44
C PHE A 210 10.29 -2.75 -6.38
N HIS A 211 9.47 -1.83 -5.90
CA HIS A 211 8.49 -1.13 -6.71
C HIS A 211 9.13 0.11 -7.34
N ILE A 212 8.90 0.32 -8.63
CA ILE A 212 9.55 1.38 -9.40
C ILE A 212 8.55 2.42 -9.93
N GLY A 213 7.30 2.37 -9.51
CA GLY A 213 6.24 3.23 -10.03
C GLY A 213 5.96 2.96 -11.49
N GLY A 214 6.19 3.95 -12.33
CA GLY A 214 6.05 3.87 -13.78
C GLY A 214 4.76 4.46 -14.31
N ASP A 215 3.91 4.97 -13.42
CA ASP A 215 2.62 5.57 -13.71
C ASP A 215 2.72 7.03 -14.13
N GLU A 216 1.66 7.50 -14.73
CA GLU A 216 1.33 8.91 -15.00
C GLU A 216 2.49 9.79 -15.49
N CYS A 217 3.46 9.23 -16.20
CA CYS A 217 4.62 9.96 -16.70
C CYS A 217 4.27 10.70 -18.01
N PRO A 218 4.15 12.05 -18.03
CA PRO A 218 3.91 12.80 -19.26
C PRO A 218 5.11 12.73 -20.21
N LYS A 219 4.83 12.66 -21.49
CA LYS A 219 5.84 12.59 -22.56
C LYS A 219 6.20 13.96 -23.16
N THR A 220 5.55 15.02 -22.69
CA THR A 220 5.64 16.39 -23.23
C THR A 220 7.09 16.89 -23.27
N SER A 221 7.80 16.78 -22.17
CA SER A 221 9.19 17.20 -22.08
C SER A 221 10.13 16.39 -22.99
N TRP A 222 9.87 15.10 -23.17
CA TRP A 222 10.72 14.23 -24.00
C TRP A 222 10.59 14.50 -25.49
N LYS A 223 9.37 14.86 -25.96
CA LYS A 223 9.10 15.18 -27.37
C LYS A 223 9.95 16.31 -27.91
N THR A 224 10.30 17.27 -27.06
CA THR A 224 11.06 18.45 -27.43
C THR A 224 12.52 18.43 -26.96
N CYS A 225 12.90 17.44 -26.15
CA CYS A 225 14.25 17.33 -25.61
C CYS A 225 15.22 16.72 -26.62
N PRO A 226 16.27 17.43 -27.07
CA PRO A 226 17.20 16.89 -28.06
C PRO A 226 17.90 15.60 -27.62
N THR A 227 18.25 15.47 -26.32
CA THR A 227 18.91 14.28 -25.80
C THR A 227 17.97 13.07 -25.73
N CYS A 228 16.68 13.27 -25.39
CA CYS A 228 15.67 12.22 -25.44
C CYS A 228 15.41 11.76 -26.88
N GLN A 229 15.26 12.70 -27.83
CA GLN A 229 15.05 12.37 -29.22
C GLN A 229 16.27 11.67 -29.82
N LYS A 230 17.49 12.09 -29.45
CA LYS A 230 18.71 11.37 -29.82
C LYS A 230 18.72 9.94 -29.27
N ARG A 231 18.33 9.73 -28.00
CA ARG A 231 18.21 8.40 -27.40
C ARG A 231 17.23 7.50 -28.15
N ILE A 232 16.08 8.05 -28.54
CA ILE A 232 15.08 7.34 -29.34
C ILE A 232 15.68 6.83 -30.65
N VAL A 233 16.47 7.67 -31.32
CA VAL A 233 17.13 7.29 -32.58
C VAL A 233 18.23 6.25 -32.35
N ASP A 234 19.13 6.50 -31.38
CA ASP A 234 20.28 5.63 -31.10
C ASP A 234 19.84 4.22 -30.65
N GLU A 235 18.76 4.10 -29.90
CA GLU A 235 18.23 2.83 -29.37
C GLU A 235 17.12 2.23 -30.26
N HIS A 236 16.87 2.81 -31.42
CA HIS A 236 15.86 2.36 -32.39
C HIS A 236 14.43 2.24 -31.80
N LEU A 237 14.04 3.18 -30.94
CA LEU A 237 12.77 3.22 -30.22
C LEU A 237 11.67 3.88 -31.06
N GLN A 238 11.49 3.42 -32.30
CA GLN A 238 10.47 4.00 -33.18
C GLN A 238 9.08 3.61 -32.73
N GLY A 239 8.14 4.57 -32.85
CA GLY A 239 6.73 4.29 -32.66
C GLY A 239 6.18 3.33 -33.71
N ASP A 240 5.13 2.64 -33.33
CA ASP A 240 4.36 1.81 -34.25
C ASP A 240 2.90 2.21 -34.22
N GLY A 241 2.00 1.98 -34.90
CA GLY A 241 0.61 2.46 -34.85
C GLY A 241 -0.11 2.30 -33.50
N LYS A 242 0.51 1.57 -32.56
CA LYS A 242 -0.03 1.31 -31.21
C LYS A 242 0.66 2.16 -30.12
N HIS A 243 1.97 2.36 -30.24
CA HIS A 243 2.79 3.06 -29.25
C HIS A 243 3.63 4.15 -29.88
N SER A 244 3.73 5.30 -29.21
CA SER A 244 4.63 6.39 -29.60
C SER A 244 6.10 6.04 -29.31
N ALA A 245 7.01 6.79 -29.90
CA ALA A 245 8.44 6.64 -29.64
C ALA A 245 8.78 6.95 -28.18
N GLU A 246 8.08 7.88 -27.56
CA GLU A 246 8.24 8.27 -26.17
C GLU A 246 7.69 7.22 -25.19
N GLU A 247 6.63 6.51 -25.52
CA GLU A 247 6.17 5.35 -24.74
C GLU A 247 7.20 4.22 -24.79
N ARG A 248 7.81 4.00 -25.97
CA ARG A 248 8.93 3.07 -26.09
C ARG A 248 10.17 3.52 -25.32
N LEU A 249 10.41 4.83 -25.24
CA LEU A 249 11.47 5.39 -24.41
C LEU A 249 11.20 5.12 -22.92
N GLN A 250 9.96 5.19 -22.44
CA GLN A 250 9.62 4.79 -21.09
C GLN A 250 9.86 3.29 -20.88
N SER A 251 9.43 2.43 -21.78
CA SER A 251 9.72 0.99 -21.74
C SER A 251 11.24 0.72 -21.69
N TYR A 252 12.04 1.47 -22.42
CA TYR A 252 13.51 1.39 -22.37
C TYR A 252 14.03 1.75 -20.96
N VAL A 253 13.49 2.79 -20.31
CA VAL A 253 13.84 3.13 -18.91
C VAL A 253 13.54 1.97 -17.98
N ILE A 254 12.31 1.45 -18.04
CA ILE A 254 11.87 0.33 -17.19
C ILE A 254 12.78 -0.89 -17.35
N LYS A 255 13.10 -1.26 -18.59
CA LYS A 255 14.01 -2.38 -18.88
C LYS A 255 15.43 -2.17 -18.34
N ARG A 256 15.95 -0.94 -18.42
CA ARG A 256 17.26 -0.62 -17.84
C ARG A 256 17.24 -0.70 -16.31
N VAL A 257 16.20 -0.17 -15.69
CA VAL A 257 16.01 -0.22 -14.23
C VAL A 257 15.83 -1.65 -13.75
N GLU A 258 15.05 -2.48 -14.45
CA GLU A 258 14.95 -3.91 -14.15
C GLU A 258 16.34 -4.57 -14.11
N LYS A 259 17.14 -4.38 -15.15
CA LYS A 259 18.50 -4.94 -15.22
C LYS A 259 19.43 -4.43 -14.11
N MET A 260 19.26 -3.18 -13.66
CA MET A 260 20.00 -2.66 -12.50
C MET A 260 19.61 -3.40 -11.22
N LEU A 261 18.30 -3.55 -10.96
CA LEU A 261 17.79 -4.21 -9.77
C LEU A 261 18.04 -5.74 -9.78
N GLU A 262 18.04 -6.37 -10.95
CA GLU A 262 18.40 -7.78 -11.11
C GLU A 262 19.84 -8.08 -10.65
N LYS A 263 20.80 -7.16 -10.86
CA LYS A 263 22.19 -7.31 -10.36
C LYS A 263 22.23 -7.44 -8.83
N TYR A 264 21.25 -6.89 -8.15
CA TYR A 264 21.08 -6.98 -6.70
C TYR A 264 20.11 -8.08 -6.27
N GLY A 265 19.67 -8.96 -7.19
CA GLY A 265 18.75 -10.06 -6.92
C GLY A 265 17.30 -9.63 -6.68
N LYS A 266 16.91 -8.43 -7.10
CA LYS A 266 15.53 -7.92 -6.97
C LYS A 266 14.73 -8.14 -8.24
N LYS A 267 13.42 -8.33 -8.07
CA LYS A 267 12.42 -8.26 -9.14
C LYS A 267 11.67 -6.95 -9.02
N ILE A 268 11.38 -6.34 -10.17
CA ILE A 268 10.58 -5.11 -10.17
C ILE A 268 9.08 -5.40 -10.05
N ILE A 269 8.39 -4.46 -9.41
CA ILE A 269 6.95 -4.25 -9.53
C ILE A 269 6.78 -2.87 -10.14
N GLY A 270 5.83 -2.68 -11.04
CA GLY A 270 5.41 -1.36 -11.51
C GLY A 270 3.92 -1.27 -11.69
N TRP A 271 3.40 -0.06 -11.69
CA TRP A 271 2.01 0.21 -12.03
C TRP A 271 1.72 -0.23 -13.47
N ASP A 272 0.46 -0.42 -13.84
CA ASP A 272 0.13 -1.08 -15.11
C ASP A 272 0.49 -0.28 -16.37
N GLU A 273 0.94 0.99 -16.26
CA GLU A 273 1.53 1.76 -17.35
C GLU A 273 2.86 1.16 -17.86
N ILE A 274 3.54 0.32 -17.08
CA ILE A 274 4.76 -0.36 -17.56
C ILE A 274 4.47 -1.34 -18.73
N LEU A 275 3.21 -1.65 -18.99
CA LEU A 275 2.77 -2.39 -20.19
C LEU A 275 2.94 -1.56 -21.47
N GLU A 276 2.91 -0.23 -21.35
CA GLU A 276 2.97 0.68 -22.50
C GLU A 276 4.36 0.66 -23.12
N GLY A 277 4.42 0.55 -24.44
CA GLY A 277 5.69 0.47 -25.17
C GLY A 277 6.45 -0.86 -25.06
N GLY A 278 5.91 -1.85 -24.34
CA GLY A 278 6.44 -3.20 -24.20
C GLY A 278 6.97 -3.52 -22.80
N LEU A 279 6.39 -4.55 -22.18
CA LEU A 279 6.70 -4.97 -20.85
C LEU A 279 8.12 -5.54 -20.73
N SER A 280 8.76 -5.33 -19.61
CA SER A 280 10.07 -5.89 -19.25
C SER A 280 9.92 -7.36 -18.85
N GLU A 281 10.92 -8.19 -19.12
CA GLU A 281 10.84 -9.66 -19.13
C GLU A 281 10.38 -10.28 -17.80
N ASN A 282 10.87 -9.78 -16.66
CA ASN A 282 10.61 -10.35 -15.35
C ASN A 282 9.73 -9.44 -14.46
N ALA A 283 9.15 -8.39 -15.03
CA ALA A 283 8.35 -7.43 -14.28
C ALA A 283 7.07 -8.08 -13.73
N THR A 284 6.72 -7.67 -12.51
CA THR A 284 5.40 -7.93 -11.92
C THR A 284 4.55 -6.68 -12.12
N VAL A 285 3.32 -6.85 -12.61
CA VAL A 285 2.42 -5.73 -12.88
C VAL A 285 1.46 -5.51 -11.72
N MET A 286 1.39 -4.28 -11.22
CA MET A 286 0.39 -3.85 -10.24
C MET A 286 -0.73 -3.11 -10.96
N SER A 287 -1.89 -3.79 -11.12
CA SER A 287 -3.01 -3.30 -11.93
C SER A 287 -3.93 -2.39 -11.11
N TRP A 288 -3.91 -1.07 -11.38
CA TRP A 288 -4.63 -0.05 -10.60
C TRP A 288 -5.71 0.71 -11.39
N ARG A 289 -5.51 0.98 -12.68
CA ARG A 289 -6.47 1.68 -13.55
C ARG A 289 -7.74 0.87 -13.81
N GLY A 290 -7.68 -0.43 -13.54
CA GLY A 290 -8.76 -1.39 -13.69
C GLY A 290 -8.21 -2.80 -13.54
N ILE A 291 -8.94 -3.80 -14.06
CA ILE A 291 -8.48 -5.19 -14.09
C ILE A 291 -7.79 -5.55 -15.42
N ASP A 292 -7.93 -4.71 -16.44
CA ASP A 292 -7.51 -5.02 -17.81
C ASP A 292 -5.99 -5.11 -17.94
N GLY A 293 -5.24 -4.22 -17.28
CA GLY A 293 -3.78 -4.30 -17.22
C GLY A 293 -3.30 -5.61 -16.61
N GLY A 294 -3.95 -6.07 -15.53
CA GLY A 294 -3.64 -7.36 -14.92
C GLY A 294 -4.00 -8.54 -15.81
N ILE A 295 -5.11 -8.48 -16.53
CA ILE A 295 -5.51 -9.51 -17.50
C ILE A 295 -4.48 -9.61 -18.64
N GLU A 296 -4.06 -8.46 -19.16
CA GLU A 296 -3.07 -8.40 -20.25
C GLU A 296 -1.70 -8.95 -19.79
N ALA A 297 -1.22 -8.54 -18.62
CA ALA A 297 0.02 -9.04 -18.03
C ALA A 297 -0.03 -10.57 -17.81
N ALA A 298 -1.11 -11.08 -17.22
CA ALA A 298 -1.27 -12.53 -17.00
C ALA A 298 -1.29 -13.34 -18.30
N LYS A 299 -1.90 -12.81 -19.37
CA LYS A 299 -1.87 -13.43 -20.71
C LYS A 299 -0.47 -13.47 -21.31
N GLN A 300 0.38 -12.51 -20.99
CA GLN A 300 1.79 -12.47 -21.37
C GLN A 300 2.68 -13.33 -20.47
N GLY A 301 2.12 -13.99 -19.43
CA GLY A 301 2.84 -14.87 -18.49
C GLY A 301 3.48 -14.15 -17.31
N HIS A 302 3.16 -12.89 -17.07
CA HIS A 302 3.68 -12.10 -15.96
C HIS A 302 2.85 -12.27 -14.68
N ASP A 303 3.53 -12.16 -13.54
CA ASP A 303 2.89 -12.10 -12.23
C ASP A 303 2.14 -10.77 -12.07
N VAL A 304 1.00 -10.82 -11.36
CA VAL A 304 0.08 -9.68 -11.21
C VAL A 304 -0.33 -9.51 -9.74
N ILE A 305 -0.39 -8.26 -9.31
CA ILE A 305 -1.02 -7.85 -8.07
C ILE A 305 -2.21 -6.95 -8.42
N MET A 306 -3.41 -7.31 -7.95
CA MET A 306 -4.62 -6.55 -8.24
C MET A 306 -4.83 -5.47 -7.18
N THR A 307 -4.96 -4.22 -7.64
CA THR A 307 -5.23 -3.05 -6.79
C THR A 307 -6.13 -2.00 -7.47
N PRO A 308 -7.16 -2.41 -8.25
CA PRO A 308 -7.92 -1.44 -9.04
C PRO A 308 -8.74 -0.49 -8.17
N GLY A 309 -8.62 0.83 -8.42
CA GLY A 309 -9.45 1.85 -7.78
C GLY A 309 -10.94 1.62 -8.05
N SER A 310 -11.29 1.21 -9.28
CA SER A 310 -12.65 0.80 -9.66
C SER A 310 -13.18 -0.41 -8.87
N GLY A 311 -12.28 -1.25 -8.34
CA GLY A 311 -12.59 -2.39 -7.47
C GLY A 311 -12.82 -2.00 -6.01
N GLY A 312 -12.66 -0.73 -5.64
CA GLY A 312 -12.80 -0.24 -4.27
C GLY A 312 -11.58 -0.51 -3.40
N LEU A 313 -10.38 -0.55 -4.01
CA LEU A 313 -9.13 -0.82 -3.31
C LEU A 313 -8.32 0.46 -3.03
N TYR A 314 -8.84 1.62 -3.40
CA TYR A 314 -8.29 2.93 -3.03
C TYR A 314 -9.00 3.45 -1.79
N LEU A 315 -8.25 3.59 -0.69
CA LEU A 315 -8.79 3.94 0.63
C LEU A 315 -8.77 5.45 0.91
N ASP A 316 -8.28 6.24 -0.02
CA ASP A 316 -8.29 7.70 -0.03
C ASP A 316 -9.64 8.33 -0.44
N HIS A 317 -10.62 7.50 -0.81
CA HIS A 317 -11.97 7.89 -1.18
C HIS A 317 -12.90 7.95 0.02
N TYR A 318 -13.95 8.79 -0.05
CA TYR A 318 -15.02 8.81 0.95
C TYR A 318 -15.57 7.40 1.22
N GLN A 319 -15.87 7.12 2.48
CA GLN A 319 -16.51 5.85 2.88
C GLN A 319 -18.02 5.91 2.84
N GLY A 320 -18.60 7.11 2.85
CA GLY A 320 -20.02 7.38 2.91
C GLY A 320 -20.40 8.71 2.28
N ASP A 321 -21.34 9.43 2.90
CA ASP A 321 -21.80 10.73 2.42
C ASP A 321 -20.70 11.80 2.59
N SER A 322 -20.21 12.34 1.47
CA SER A 322 -19.18 13.36 1.45
C SER A 322 -19.54 14.67 2.18
N LYS A 323 -20.82 14.91 2.47
CA LYS A 323 -21.26 16.08 3.23
C LYS A 323 -20.94 16.01 4.72
N ILE A 324 -20.73 14.80 5.24
CA ILE A 324 -20.49 14.56 6.67
C ILE A 324 -19.16 13.87 6.95
N GLU A 325 -18.51 13.36 5.91
CA GLU A 325 -17.19 12.73 5.99
C GLU A 325 -16.08 13.80 6.05
N PRO A 326 -14.94 13.52 6.71
CA PRO A 326 -13.76 14.36 6.62
C PRO A 326 -13.28 14.50 5.17
N ILE A 327 -12.80 15.69 4.78
CA ILE A 327 -12.32 15.97 3.42
C ILE A 327 -11.32 14.89 2.97
N THR A 328 -11.53 14.42 1.76
CA THR A 328 -10.67 13.47 1.05
C THR A 328 -10.70 13.77 -0.45
N ILE A 329 -10.09 12.94 -1.28
CA ILE A 329 -10.10 13.13 -2.73
C ILE A 329 -11.56 13.27 -3.24
N PRO A 330 -11.87 14.30 -4.06
CA PRO A 330 -13.22 14.48 -4.61
C PRO A 330 -13.58 13.35 -5.57
N SER A 331 -14.28 12.36 -5.08
CA SER A 331 -14.61 11.15 -5.85
C SER A 331 -15.89 10.50 -5.33
N SER A 332 -16.41 9.53 -6.07
CA SER A 332 -17.51 8.68 -5.61
C SER A 332 -17.07 7.86 -4.39
N PRO A 333 -17.94 7.66 -3.40
CA PRO A 333 -17.61 6.88 -2.22
C PRO A 333 -17.23 5.43 -2.54
N VAL A 334 -16.24 4.94 -1.82
CA VAL A 334 -15.84 3.53 -1.79
C VAL A 334 -16.40 2.90 -0.52
N TYR A 335 -17.60 2.35 -0.62
CA TYR A 335 -18.25 1.66 0.49
C TYR A 335 -17.55 0.34 0.84
N LEU A 336 -17.63 -0.06 2.09
CA LEU A 336 -17.10 -1.34 2.58
C LEU A 336 -17.55 -2.54 1.74
N ALA A 337 -18.83 -2.58 1.35
CA ALA A 337 -19.38 -3.65 0.52
C ALA A 337 -18.68 -3.77 -0.83
N LYS A 338 -18.24 -2.65 -1.42
CA LYS A 338 -17.51 -2.63 -2.69
C LYS A 338 -16.14 -3.30 -2.54
N THR A 339 -15.34 -2.92 -1.55
CA THR A 339 -14.05 -3.55 -1.26
C THR A 339 -14.23 -5.04 -0.96
N TYR A 340 -15.22 -5.39 -0.15
CA TYR A 340 -15.51 -6.79 0.18
C TYR A 340 -15.92 -7.64 -1.03
N SER A 341 -16.70 -7.08 -1.96
CA SER A 341 -17.20 -7.80 -3.14
C SER A 341 -16.14 -8.08 -4.19
N PHE A 342 -15.01 -7.38 -4.15
CA PHE A 342 -13.96 -7.55 -5.14
C PHE A 342 -13.41 -9.00 -5.18
N ASP A 343 -13.23 -9.53 -6.38
CA ASP A 343 -12.51 -10.79 -6.62
C ASP A 343 -11.24 -10.50 -7.42
N PRO A 344 -10.05 -10.73 -6.84
CA PRO A 344 -8.78 -10.51 -7.53
C PRO A 344 -8.54 -11.39 -8.76
N VAL A 345 -9.31 -12.48 -8.92
CA VAL A 345 -9.22 -13.38 -10.08
C VAL A 345 -10.45 -13.18 -10.97
N PRO A 346 -10.38 -12.34 -12.00
CA PRO A 346 -11.49 -12.17 -12.95
C PRO A 346 -11.85 -13.48 -13.66
N ASP A 347 -13.10 -13.64 -14.04
CA ASP A 347 -13.59 -14.86 -14.72
C ASP A 347 -12.82 -15.20 -16.00
N VAL A 348 -12.37 -14.18 -16.73
CA VAL A 348 -11.56 -14.38 -17.96
C VAL A 348 -10.22 -15.05 -17.64
N ILE A 349 -9.58 -14.69 -16.54
CA ILE A 349 -8.32 -15.27 -16.04
C ILE A 349 -8.58 -16.71 -15.61
N ARG A 350 -9.65 -16.95 -14.83
CA ARG A 350 -10.02 -18.29 -14.33
C ARG A 350 -10.33 -19.25 -15.48
N LYS A 351 -11.14 -18.81 -16.46
CA LYS A 351 -11.47 -19.60 -17.64
C LYS A 351 -10.26 -19.93 -18.52
N ALA A 352 -9.25 -19.06 -18.52
CA ALA A 352 -8.01 -19.28 -19.26
C ALA A 352 -6.97 -20.12 -18.49
N GLY A 353 -7.22 -20.50 -17.22
CA GLY A 353 -6.25 -21.23 -16.38
C GLY A 353 -5.01 -20.41 -16.03
N LEU A 354 -5.14 -19.08 -15.96
CA LEU A 354 -4.06 -18.13 -15.70
C LEU A 354 -4.05 -17.61 -14.25
N ASP A 355 -4.89 -18.14 -13.39
CA ASP A 355 -5.05 -17.76 -11.99
C ASP A 355 -3.75 -17.88 -11.18
N LYS A 356 -2.83 -18.77 -11.57
CA LYS A 356 -1.49 -18.90 -11.00
C LYS A 356 -0.64 -17.62 -11.08
N HIS A 357 -0.93 -16.74 -12.04
CA HIS A 357 -0.25 -15.47 -12.21
C HIS A 357 -0.76 -14.37 -11.27
N ILE A 358 -1.94 -14.54 -10.65
CA ILE A 358 -2.47 -13.58 -9.69
C ILE A 358 -1.86 -13.87 -8.32
N LEU A 359 -0.81 -13.13 -7.97
CA LEU A 359 -0.13 -13.27 -6.68
C LEU A 359 -1.03 -12.91 -5.50
N GLY A 360 -1.92 -11.93 -5.71
CA GLY A 360 -2.85 -11.47 -4.70
C GLY A 360 -3.40 -10.08 -4.95
N VAL A 361 -3.67 -9.38 -3.86
CA VAL A 361 -4.41 -8.12 -3.84
C VAL A 361 -3.79 -7.15 -2.86
N GLN A 362 -3.90 -5.85 -3.16
CA GLN A 362 -3.47 -4.76 -2.29
C GLN A 362 -4.52 -3.67 -2.24
N CYS A 363 -4.68 -3.00 -1.09
CA CYS A 363 -5.31 -1.68 -1.03
C CYS A 363 -4.25 -0.59 -0.96
N ASN A 364 -4.57 0.57 -1.52
CA ASN A 364 -3.71 1.74 -1.53
C ASN A 364 -4.26 2.81 -0.61
N ASN A 365 -3.38 3.32 0.26
CA ASN A 365 -3.70 4.39 1.20
C ASN A 365 -2.92 5.65 0.80
N TRP A 366 -3.36 6.31 -0.30
CA TRP A 366 -2.81 7.55 -0.80
C TRP A 366 -3.07 8.68 0.20
N SER A 367 -2.07 9.49 0.48
CA SER A 367 -2.09 10.39 1.65
C SER A 367 -2.27 11.87 1.36
N GLU A 368 -2.69 12.26 0.15
CA GLU A 368 -2.91 13.66 -0.24
C GLU A 368 -3.77 14.44 0.76
N TYR A 369 -4.72 13.76 1.39
CA TYR A 369 -5.62 14.33 2.39
C TYR A 369 -5.48 13.66 3.77
N MET A 370 -4.37 12.93 4.03
CA MET A 370 -4.17 12.16 5.27
C MET A 370 -3.03 12.72 6.12
N TYR A 371 -3.24 13.91 6.66
CA TYR A 371 -2.27 14.68 7.43
C TYR A 371 -2.06 14.23 8.89
N SER A 372 -2.72 13.16 9.33
CA SER A 372 -2.56 12.61 10.68
C SER A 372 -2.81 11.11 10.72
N ASN A 373 -2.25 10.43 11.73
CA ASN A 373 -2.52 9.02 12.01
C ASN A 373 -4.01 8.71 12.16
N ALA A 374 -4.72 9.53 12.93
CA ALA A 374 -6.15 9.34 13.15
C ALA A 374 -6.94 9.40 11.84
N LYS A 375 -6.56 10.31 10.93
CA LYS A 375 -7.16 10.39 9.59
C LYS A 375 -6.82 9.15 8.76
N MET A 376 -5.57 8.70 8.79
CA MET A 376 -5.12 7.51 8.07
C MET A 376 -5.87 6.26 8.56
N GLU A 377 -5.97 6.04 9.86
CA GLU A 377 -6.72 4.92 10.45
C GLU A 377 -8.21 4.99 10.10
N TYR A 378 -8.80 6.19 10.16
CA TYR A 378 -10.18 6.42 9.75
C TYR A 378 -10.40 6.01 8.28
N MET A 379 -9.51 6.39 7.38
CA MET A 379 -9.61 6.05 5.95
C MET A 379 -9.38 4.56 5.69
N MET A 380 -8.55 3.91 6.49
CA MET A 380 -8.25 2.49 6.39
C MET A 380 -9.42 1.60 6.80
N TYR A 381 -10.01 1.90 7.96
CA TYR A 381 -11.00 1.03 8.57
C TYR A 381 -12.43 1.51 8.30
N PRO A 382 -13.38 0.56 8.06
CA PRO A 382 -13.22 -0.89 8.16
C PRO A 382 -12.78 -1.59 6.85
N ARG A 383 -12.45 -0.85 5.77
CA ARG A 383 -12.15 -1.42 4.44
C ARG A 383 -10.90 -2.33 4.43
N ALA A 384 -9.92 -2.08 5.30
CA ALA A 384 -8.77 -2.96 5.49
C ALA A 384 -9.18 -4.37 6.00
N LEU A 385 -10.27 -4.47 6.79
CA LEU A 385 -10.83 -5.76 7.18
C LEU A 385 -11.42 -6.51 5.99
N ALA A 386 -12.11 -5.79 5.10
CA ALA A 386 -12.65 -6.35 3.87
C ALA A 386 -11.52 -6.85 2.95
N LEU A 387 -10.44 -6.08 2.80
CA LEU A 387 -9.25 -6.53 2.08
C LEU A 387 -8.68 -7.83 2.67
N SER A 388 -8.53 -7.88 4.00
CA SER A 388 -8.03 -9.07 4.70
C SER A 388 -8.89 -10.30 4.36
N GLU A 389 -10.20 -10.17 4.38
CA GLU A 389 -11.14 -11.25 4.05
C GLU A 389 -11.03 -11.66 2.57
N VAL A 390 -10.98 -10.69 1.65
CA VAL A 390 -10.78 -10.93 0.21
C VAL A 390 -9.48 -11.68 -0.07
N ALA A 391 -8.41 -11.31 0.62
CA ALA A 391 -7.08 -11.87 0.42
C ALA A 391 -6.89 -13.24 1.09
N TRP A 392 -7.67 -13.53 2.13
CA TRP A 392 -7.53 -14.73 2.94
C TRP A 392 -8.53 -15.81 2.61
N SER A 393 -9.83 -15.46 2.52
CA SER A 393 -10.90 -16.44 2.45
C SER A 393 -11.18 -16.93 1.02
N PRO A 394 -11.46 -18.23 0.82
CA PRO A 394 -11.94 -18.72 -0.45
C PRO A 394 -13.26 -18.05 -0.84
N LEU A 395 -13.46 -17.81 -2.13
CA LEU A 395 -14.65 -17.12 -2.65
C LEU A 395 -15.97 -17.78 -2.19
N SER A 396 -15.97 -19.12 -2.10
CA SER A 396 -17.15 -19.91 -1.67
C SER A 396 -17.54 -19.71 -0.20
N ARG A 397 -16.67 -19.11 0.63
CA ARG A 397 -16.91 -18.83 2.04
C ARG A 397 -17.22 -17.37 2.32
N LYS A 398 -17.18 -16.51 1.31
CA LYS A 398 -17.48 -15.07 1.48
C LYS A 398 -18.97 -14.87 1.73
N ASN A 399 -19.30 -14.22 2.84
CA ASN A 399 -20.65 -13.79 3.20
C ASN A 399 -20.58 -12.43 3.85
N PHE A 400 -21.06 -11.39 3.17
CA PHE A 400 -20.94 -10.01 3.63
C PHE A 400 -21.71 -9.75 4.93
N THR A 401 -22.90 -10.33 5.09
CA THR A 401 -23.69 -10.17 6.32
C THR A 401 -23.00 -10.80 7.51
N ASP A 402 -22.46 -12.02 7.36
CA ASP A 402 -21.68 -12.69 8.40
C ASP A 402 -20.39 -11.91 8.72
N PHE A 403 -19.69 -11.43 7.69
CA PHE A 403 -18.51 -10.57 7.87
C PHE A 403 -18.82 -9.32 8.68
N CYS A 404 -19.91 -8.60 8.38
CA CYS A 404 -20.32 -7.42 9.14
C CYS A 404 -20.65 -7.76 10.59
N ASN A 405 -21.37 -8.86 10.82
CA ASN A 405 -21.81 -9.25 12.15
C ASN A 405 -20.70 -9.82 13.04
N THR A 406 -19.70 -10.47 12.44
CA THR A 406 -18.66 -11.17 13.19
C THR A 406 -17.36 -10.40 13.25
N ARG A 407 -16.87 -9.86 12.11
CA ARG A 407 -15.55 -9.23 12.04
C ARG A 407 -15.56 -7.77 12.48
N ILE A 408 -16.55 -7.00 12.04
CA ILE A 408 -16.61 -5.57 12.36
C ILE A 408 -16.94 -5.36 13.83
N ILE A 409 -17.88 -6.14 14.38
CA ILE A 409 -18.26 -6.03 15.80
C ILE A 409 -17.07 -6.44 16.68
N CYS A 410 -16.41 -7.56 16.40
CA CYS A 410 -15.25 -8.00 17.19
C CYS A 410 -14.10 -6.98 17.15
N THR A 411 -13.86 -6.34 16.03
CA THR A 411 -12.77 -5.37 15.90
C THR A 411 -13.11 -4.01 16.50
N ALA A 412 -14.39 -3.67 16.59
CA ALA A 412 -14.83 -2.43 17.26
C ALA A 412 -14.61 -2.46 18.79
N TYR A 413 -14.34 -3.61 19.37
CA TYR A 413 -14.02 -3.77 20.79
C TYR A 413 -12.50 -3.72 21.11
N ASP A 414 -11.63 -3.88 20.12
CA ASP A 414 -10.20 -3.61 20.28
C ASP A 414 -10.00 -2.08 20.24
N ASP A 415 -9.54 -1.49 21.33
CA ASP A 415 -9.55 -0.06 21.70
C ASP A 415 -8.97 0.97 20.69
N HIS A 416 -8.72 0.61 19.44
CA HIS A 416 -8.02 1.44 18.48
C HIS A 416 -8.77 1.75 17.18
N ILE A 417 -10.00 1.25 16.98
CA ILE A 417 -10.71 1.47 15.72
C ILE A 417 -11.89 2.40 15.91
N TYR A 418 -11.75 3.63 15.42
CA TYR A 418 -12.83 4.61 15.33
C TYR A 418 -13.80 4.25 14.20
N ILE A 419 -14.84 3.46 14.51
CA ILE A 419 -15.97 3.29 13.61
C ILE A 419 -17.01 4.36 13.94
N ARG A 420 -17.07 5.41 13.13
CA ARG A 420 -18.02 6.51 13.33
C ARG A 420 -19.42 6.05 12.96
N LYS A 421 -20.40 6.49 13.79
CA LYS A 421 -21.84 6.31 13.59
C LYS A 421 -22.29 6.85 12.24
N GLY A 422 -22.86 6.01 11.44
CA GLY A 422 -23.63 6.38 10.25
C GLY A 422 -22.79 6.38 8.98
N THR A 423 -23.09 5.49 8.11
CA THR A 423 -22.89 5.43 6.68
C THR A 423 -22.14 4.22 6.13
N CYS A 424 -21.51 3.41 6.92
CA CYS A 424 -21.06 2.13 6.38
C CYS A 424 -22.25 1.19 6.20
N CYS A 425 -22.68 0.97 4.99
CA CYS A 425 -23.36 -0.25 4.55
C CYS A 425 -24.89 -0.38 4.70
N PHE A 426 -25.62 0.48 5.38
CA PHE A 426 -27.00 0.15 5.76
C PHE A 426 -28.11 0.71 4.87
N ASN A 427 -27.81 1.42 3.81
CA ASN A 427 -28.87 1.96 2.93
C ASN A 427 -29.57 0.91 2.06
N ASN A 428 -29.13 -0.35 2.05
CA ASN A 428 -29.71 -1.40 1.20
C ASN A 428 -30.25 -2.63 1.95
N PHE A 429 -30.32 -2.61 3.29
CA PHE A 429 -30.93 -3.72 4.02
C PHE A 429 -32.34 -3.39 4.47
N GLY A 430 -33.29 -4.22 4.07
CA GLY A 430 -34.68 -4.15 4.48
C GLY A 430 -34.86 -4.14 6.00
N LYS A 431 -35.94 -3.51 6.46
CA LYS A 431 -36.34 -3.23 7.85
C LYS A 431 -36.12 -4.40 8.82
N GLY A 432 -34.89 -4.57 9.33
CA GLY A 432 -34.55 -5.47 10.44
C GLY A 432 -34.05 -4.66 11.62
N ASN A 433 -34.36 -5.08 12.85
CA ASN A 433 -34.19 -4.35 14.11
C ASN A 433 -32.83 -3.67 14.31
N PHE A 434 -32.75 -2.40 13.95
CA PHE A 434 -31.57 -1.53 14.05
C PHE A 434 -31.29 -0.98 15.45
N THR A 435 -32.13 -1.26 16.44
CA THR A 435 -32.08 -0.63 17.77
C THR A 435 -30.89 -1.13 18.60
N GLU A 436 -30.51 -2.38 18.48
CA GLU A 436 -29.39 -2.95 19.23
C GLU A 436 -28.00 -2.50 18.70
N LEU A 437 -27.84 -2.41 17.38
CA LEU A 437 -26.62 -1.88 16.76
C LEU A 437 -26.39 -0.39 17.09
N ARG A 438 -27.47 0.41 17.19
CA ARG A 438 -27.38 1.81 17.64
C ARG A 438 -26.86 1.95 19.07
N ALA A 439 -27.22 1.04 19.94
CA ALA A 439 -26.75 1.06 21.35
C ALA A 439 -25.26 0.77 21.48
N VAL A 440 -24.71 -0.18 20.70
CA VAL A 440 -23.29 -0.53 20.69
C VAL A 440 -22.44 0.64 20.17
N TYR A 441 -22.83 1.29 19.08
CA TYR A 441 -22.13 2.47 18.54
C TYR A 441 -22.15 3.68 19.49
N SER A 442 -23.22 3.87 20.25
CA SER A 442 -23.32 4.97 21.23
C SER A 442 -22.41 4.77 22.44
N PHE A 443 -22.16 3.52 22.84
CA PHE A 443 -21.29 3.19 23.98
C PHE A 443 -19.80 3.41 23.70
N ILE A 444 -19.36 3.14 22.46
CA ILE A 444 -17.95 3.30 22.03
C ILE A 444 -17.54 4.78 21.97
N LEU A 445 -18.45 5.67 21.56
CA LEU A 445 -18.18 7.12 21.48
C LEU A 445 -18.04 7.81 22.85
N ILE A 446 -18.65 7.27 23.90
CA ILE A 446 -18.60 7.87 25.25
C ILE A 446 -17.30 7.49 26.00
N ARG A 447 -16.70 6.33 25.71
CA ARG A 447 -15.48 5.89 26.39
C ARG A 447 -14.18 6.57 25.94
N ASN A 448 -14.10 7.01 24.70
CA ASN A 448 -12.89 7.63 24.15
C ASN A 448 -12.71 9.12 24.46
N ALA A 449 -13.70 9.76 25.10
CA ALA A 449 -13.56 11.15 25.57
C ALA A 449 -12.77 11.30 26.87
N PHE A 450 -12.44 10.22 27.57
CA PHE A 450 -11.72 10.23 28.88
C PHE A 450 -10.58 9.19 28.86
N GLY A 451 -9.42 9.60 28.42
CA GLY A 451 -8.08 9.15 28.63
C GLY A 451 -7.80 7.80 29.36
N TYR A 452 -7.70 6.69 28.61
CA TYR A 452 -7.06 5.46 29.07
C TYR A 452 -5.96 4.99 28.12
N TYR A 453 -4.98 5.86 27.85
CA TYR A 453 -3.87 5.60 26.90
C TYR A 453 -2.68 4.85 27.52
N LEU A 454 -2.69 4.45 28.81
CA LEU A 454 -1.45 4.14 29.52
C LEU A 454 -1.31 2.71 30.09
N GLN A 455 -2.27 1.80 30.00
CA GLN A 455 -2.14 0.51 30.69
C GLN A 455 -1.92 -0.74 29.81
N PHE A 456 -2.10 -0.69 28.52
CA PHE A 456 -1.93 -1.87 27.64
C PHE A 456 -0.52 -2.05 27.08
N ARG A 457 0.34 -1.05 27.14
CA ARG A 457 1.74 -1.15 26.67
C ARG A 457 2.58 -2.14 27.49
N GLU A 458 2.33 -2.28 28.79
CA GLU A 458 3.14 -3.12 29.68
C GLU A 458 2.82 -4.62 29.59
N ILE A 459 1.60 -5.01 29.29
CA ILE A 459 1.21 -6.44 29.21
C ILE A 459 1.79 -7.10 27.95
N PHE A 460 1.93 -6.37 26.86
CA PHE A 460 2.47 -6.90 25.59
C PHE A 460 4.00 -6.98 25.56
N HIS A 461 4.70 -6.15 26.31
CA HIS A 461 6.17 -6.22 26.36
C HIS A 461 6.66 -7.55 26.98
N ASN A 462 5.92 -8.12 27.91
CA ASN A 462 6.28 -9.37 28.60
C ASN A 462 5.93 -10.66 27.82
N LEU A 463 5.09 -10.60 26.78
CA LEU A 463 4.72 -11.78 25.98
C LEU A 463 5.60 -11.99 24.73
N PHE A 464 6.43 -11.00 24.37
CA PHE A 464 7.34 -11.07 23.23
C PHE A 464 8.83 -11.08 23.61
N SER A 465 9.13 -11.19 24.91
CA SER A 465 10.50 -11.32 25.45
C SER A 465 10.90 -12.78 25.73
N MET A 466 10.16 -13.76 25.19
CA MET A 466 10.54 -15.17 25.20
C MET A 466 10.71 -15.69 23.76
#